data_6796629d7fbb97de46d2b520ae882723
#
_entry.id   6796629d7fbb97de46d2b520ae882723
#
_cell.length_a   1.000
_cell.length_b   1.000
_cell.length_c   1.000
_cell.angle_alpha   90.00
_cell.angle_beta   90.00
_cell.angle_gamma   90.00
#
_symmetry.space_group_name_H-M   'P 1'
#
loop_
_entity.id
_entity.type
_entity.pdbx_description
1 polymer ?
#
loop_
_entity_poly.entity_id
_entity_poly.type
_entity_poly.pdbx_seq_one_letter_code
_entity_poly.pdbx_strand_id
1 'polypeptide(L)'
;TGSGKSLVASALHFQSLAQGRHSVYTCPIKALVNEKWMALCQEFGPDHVGLSTGDATVNHGAPILCCTAEILSNMALGEGADLAVHDVVMDEFHYYADRERGVAWQVPLLTLPQTRFLLMSATLGDTAFFEEALRKLGGPEAVTIKGHHRPVPLEFTYAELPLASTVENLLQEGKA
;
A
#
# COMPACT_ATOMS: atom_id res chain seq x y z
N THR A 1 3.87 -5.24 11.07
CA THR A 1 2.49 -5.29 11.58
C THR A 1 2.41 -4.54 12.88
N GLY A 2 1.28 -3.90 13.18
CA GLY A 2 1.08 -3.17 14.44
C GLY A 2 1.72 -1.78 14.55
N SER A 3 2.38 -1.28 13.51
CA SER A 3 3.05 0.04 13.52
C SER A 3 2.15 1.23 13.18
N GLY A 4 0.83 1.02 13.08
CA GLY A 4 -0.12 2.10 12.79
C GLY A 4 -0.19 2.56 11.32
N LYS A 5 0.46 1.88 10.38
CA LYS A 5 0.44 2.25 8.95
C LYS A 5 -0.98 2.38 8.39
N SER A 6 -1.87 1.46 8.75
CA SER A 6 -3.27 1.51 8.29
C SER A 6 -3.98 2.78 8.75
N LEU A 7 -3.71 3.25 9.97
CA LEU A 7 -4.30 4.48 10.48
C LEU A 7 -3.83 5.72 9.70
N VAL A 8 -2.56 5.74 9.28
CA VAL A 8 -2.01 6.82 8.44
C VAL A 8 -2.69 6.82 7.07
N ALA A 9 -2.91 5.63 6.50
CA ALA A 9 -3.65 5.49 5.24
C ALA A 9 -5.11 5.97 5.36
N SER A 10 -5.82 5.56 6.44
CA SER A 10 -7.17 6.04 6.72
C SER A 10 -7.23 7.57 6.86
N ALA A 11 -6.25 8.16 7.56
CA ALA A 11 -6.18 9.62 7.72
C ALA A 11 -5.99 10.33 6.36
N LEU A 12 -5.20 9.76 5.44
CA LEU A 12 -5.05 10.30 4.09
C LEU A 12 -6.37 10.24 3.31
N HIS A 13 -7.07 9.11 3.34
CA HIS A 13 -8.38 8.95 2.68
C HIS A 13 -9.43 9.88 3.27
N PHE A 14 -9.46 10.03 4.60
CA PHE A 14 -10.34 10.98 5.28
C PHE A 14 -10.09 12.42 4.79
N GLN A 15 -8.82 12.82 4.71
CA GLN A 15 -8.44 14.15 4.23
C GLN A 15 -8.89 14.36 2.78
N SER A 16 -8.65 13.38 1.90
CA SER A 16 -9.09 13.44 0.50
C SER A 16 -10.61 13.58 0.41
N LEU A 17 -11.34 12.73 1.11
CA LEU A 17 -12.81 12.74 1.13
C LEU A 17 -13.37 14.08 1.65
N ALA A 18 -12.81 14.60 2.74
CA ALA A 18 -13.20 15.89 3.30
C ALA A 18 -12.96 17.10 2.35
N GLN A 19 -12.02 16.94 1.42
CA GLN A 19 -11.68 17.93 0.39
C GLN A 19 -12.42 17.70 -0.94
N GLY A 20 -13.32 16.72 -1.02
CA GLY A 20 -14.02 16.35 -2.24
C GLY A 20 -13.09 15.77 -3.33
N ARG A 21 -12.00 15.12 -2.92
CA ARG A 21 -10.98 14.57 -3.81
C ARG A 21 -11.07 13.05 -3.90
N HIS A 22 -10.64 12.49 -5.02
CA HIS A 22 -10.53 11.05 -5.20
C HIS A 22 -9.18 10.53 -4.70
N SER A 23 -9.22 9.37 -4.05
CA SER A 23 -8.06 8.65 -3.56
C SER A 23 -8.10 7.16 -3.89
N VAL A 24 -6.93 6.53 -4.00
CA VAL A 24 -6.80 5.11 -4.31
C VAL A 24 -6.00 4.40 -3.22
N TYR A 25 -6.48 3.22 -2.82
CA TYR A 25 -5.73 2.27 -1.99
C TYR A 25 -5.33 1.07 -2.84
N THR A 26 -4.03 0.82 -3.01
CA THR A 26 -3.57 -0.31 -3.81
C THR A 26 -2.74 -1.31 -3.00
N CYS A 27 -2.98 -2.60 -3.28
CA CYS A 27 -2.31 -3.75 -2.67
C CYS A 27 -1.79 -4.70 -3.76
N PRO A 28 -0.83 -5.60 -3.41
CA PRO A 28 -0.25 -6.53 -4.38
C PRO A 28 -1.17 -7.68 -4.79
N ILE A 29 -2.12 -8.08 -3.95
CA ILE A 29 -2.99 -9.24 -4.20
C ILE A 29 -4.45 -8.93 -3.91
N LYS A 30 -5.35 -9.56 -4.67
CA LYS A 30 -6.80 -9.37 -4.58
C LYS A 30 -7.36 -9.62 -3.17
N ALA A 31 -6.84 -10.61 -2.46
CA ALA A 31 -7.31 -10.91 -1.10
C ALA A 31 -7.09 -9.74 -0.14
N LEU A 32 -5.91 -9.09 -0.21
CA LEU A 32 -5.62 -7.91 0.58
C LEU A 32 -6.46 -6.70 0.14
N VAL A 33 -6.69 -6.53 -1.17
CA VAL A 33 -7.57 -5.46 -1.68
C VAL A 33 -8.97 -5.61 -1.10
N ASN A 34 -9.53 -6.84 -1.12
CA ASN A 34 -10.86 -7.12 -0.55
C ASN A 34 -10.91 -6.86 0.95
N GLU A 35 -9.89 -7.29 1.71
CA GLU A 35 -9.79 -7.01 3.15
C GLU A 35 -9.80 -5.51 3.43
N LYS A 36 -9.00 -4.74 2.69
CA LYS A 36 -8.92 -3.30 2.86
C LYS A 36 -10.21 -2.59 2.42
N TRP A 37 -10.80 -3.03 1.33
CA TRP A 37 -12.11 -2.53 0.89
C TRP A 37 -13.18 -2.72 1.97
N MET A 38 -13.28 -3.91 2.57
CA MET A 38 -14.23 -4.17 3.66
C MET A 38 -13.96 -3.29 4.89
N ALA A 39 -12.70 -3.14 5.28
CA ALA A 39 -12.31 -2.30 6.41
C ALA A 39 -12.65 -0.82 6.15
N LEU A 40 -12.33 -0.29 4.96
CA LEU A 40 -12.63 1.09 4.60
C LEU A 40 -14.14 1.32 4.43
N CYS A 41 -14.91 0.33 3.97
CA CYS A 41 -16.38 0.41 3.95
C CYS A 41 -16.97 0.51 5.37
N GLN A 42 -16.38 -0.17 6.35
CA GLN A 42 -16.79 -0.04 7.76
C GLN A 42 -16.45 1.33 8.33
N GLU A 43 -15.33 1.92 7.91
CA GLU A 43 -14.84 3.21 8.41
C GLU A 43 -15.54 4.41 7.75
N PHE A 44 -15.71 4.39 6.42
CA PHE A 44 -16.21 5.53 5.63
C PHE A 44 -17.62 5.35 5.07
N GLY A 45 -18.18 4.16 5.18
CA GLY A 45 -19.44 3.79 4.55
C GLY A 45 -19.27 3.25 3.12
N PRO A 46 -20.10 2.27 2.71
CA PRO A 46 -19.98 1.60 1.40
C PRO A 46 -20.22 2.52 0.20
N ASP A 47 -20.97 3.61 0.39
CA ASP A 47 -21.23 4.59 -0.67
C ASP A 47 -19.97 5.39 -1.06
N HIS A 48 -18.98 5.47 -0.17
CA HIS A 48 -17.75 6.22 -0.40
C HIS A 48 -16.57 5.35 -0.83
N VAL A 49 -16.74 4.01 -0.83
CA VAL A 49 -15.62 3.10 -1.09
C VAL A 49 -15.95 2.12 -2.21
N GLY A 50 -15.16 2.18 -3.26
CA GLY A 50 -15.24 1.29 -4.41
C GLY A 50 -14.19 0.17 -4.38
N LEU A 51 -14.43 -0.85 -5.16
CA LEU A 51 -13.52 -1.98 -5.40
C LEU A 51 -13.31 -2.15 -6.90
N SER A 52 -12.08 -2.35 -7.32
CA SER A 52 -11.75 -2.79 -8.67
C SER A 52 -10.62 -3.83 -8.64
N THR A 53 -10.96 -5.02 -9.06
CA THR A 53 -10.01 -6.14 -9.24
C THR A 53 -10.23 -6.76 -10.63
N GLY A 54 -9.35 -7.67 -11.06
CA GLY A 54 -9.54 -8.34 -12.36
C GLY A 54 -10.85 -9.12 -12.48
N ASP A 55 -11.50 -9.47 -11.35
CA ASP A 55 -12.69 -10.33 -11.31
C ASP A 55 -13.96 -9.60 -10.85
N ALA A 56 -13.82 -8.46 -10.17
CA ALA A 56 -14.96 -7.76 -9.57
C ALA A 56 -14.76 -6.23 -9.63
N THR A 57 -15.85 -5.54 -9.87
CA THR A 57 -15.94 -4.09 -9.77
C THR A 57 -17.20 -3.72 -9.02
N VAL A 58 -17.04 -2.95 -7.93
CA VAL A 58 -18.13 -2.46 -7.10
C VAL A 58 -17.93 -0.96 -6.92
N ASN A 59 -18.97 -0.16 -7.14
CA ASN A 59 -18.96 1.29 -6.92
C ASN A 59 -17.69 1.98 -7.46
N HIS A 60 -17.36 1.76 -8.74
CA HIS A 60 -16.11 2.22 -9.36
C HIS A 60 -15.91 3.75 -9.30
N GLY A 61 -16.98 4.52 -9.29
CA GLY A 61 -16.96 5.99 -9.18
C GLY A 61 -16.85 6.53 -7.76
N ALA A 62 -16.66 5.68 -6.75
CA ALA A 62 -16.53 6.11 -5.36
C ALA A 62 -15.30 7.01 -5.13
N PRO A 63 -15.37 7.95 -4.17
CA PRO A 63 -14.24 8.82 -3.83
C PRO A 63 -12.98 8.07 -3.38
N ILE A 64 -13.13 6.89 -2.77
CA ILE A 64 -12.03 6.02 -2.37
C ILE A 64 -12.13 4.73 -3.18
N LEU A 65 -11.12 4.42 -3.98
CA LEU A 65 -11.07 3.19 -4.78
C LEU A 65 -10.01 2.24 -4.25
N CYS A 66 -10.42 1.02 -3.89
CA CYS A 66 -9.50 -0.09 -3.56
C CYS A 66 -9.24 -0.93 -4.81
N CYS A 67 -7.98 -1.09 -5.21
CA CYS A 67 -7.63 -1.85 -6.41
C CYS A 67 -6.25 -2.52 -6.30
N THR A 68 -5.95 -3.42 -7.24
CA THR A 68 -4.58 -3.95 -7.37
C THR A 68 -3.67 -2.94 -8.06
N ALA A 69 -2.35 -3.11 -7.90
CA ALA A 69 -1.36 -2.23 -8.52
C ALA A 69 -1.49 -2.21 -10.07
N GLU A 70 -1.83 -3.35 -10.67
CA GLU A 70 -2.02 -3.47 -12.11
C GLU A 70 -3.21 -2.64 -12.61
N ILE A 71 -4.29 -2.58 -11.84
CA ILE A 71 -5.47 -1.75 -12.17
C ILE A 71 -5.07 -0.27 -12.12
N LEU A 72 -4.43 0.19 -11.05
CA LEU A 72 -3.95 1.56 -10.95
C LEU A 72 -2.96 1.91 -12.08
N SER A 73 -2.04 0.99 -12.40
CA SER A 73 -1.11 1.15 -13.52
C SER A 73 -1.82 1.33 -14.86
N ASN A 74 -2.85 0.53 -15.12
CA ASN A 74 -3.65 0.64 -16.35
C ASN A 74 -4.42 1.96 -16.42
N MET A 75 -5.02 2.42 -15.31
CA MET A 75 -5.68 3.72 -15.22
C MET A 75 -4.67 4.85 -15.51
N ALA A 76 -3.51 4.80 -14.88
CA ALA A 76 -2.44 5.78 -15.05
C ALA A 76 -1.90 5.84 -16.49
N LEU A 77 -1.77 4.69 -17.18
CA LEU A 77 -1.37 4.64 -18.59
C LEU A 77 -2.47 5.12 -19.53
N GLY A 78 -3.73 4.86 -19.19
CA GLY A 78 -4.87 5.24 -20.05
C GLY A 78 -5.19 6.73 -20.00
N GLU A 79 -5.14 7.33 -18.83
CA GLU A 79 -5.59 8.71 -18.58
C GLU A 79 -4.42 9.67 -18.29
N GLY A 80 -3.29 9.16 -17.80
CA GLY A 80 -2.11 9.98 -17.52
C GLY A 80 -2.41 11.14 -16.55
N ALA A 81 -2.00 12.33 -16.94
CA ALA A 81 -2.20 13.54 -16.12
C ALA A 81 -3.68 13.95 -15.95
N ASP A 82 -4.58 13.43 -16.80
CA ASP A 82 -6.02 13.71 -16.74
C ASP A 82 -6.73 12.81 -15.71
N LEU A 83 -6.07 11.78 -15.19
CA LEU A 83 -6.61 10.92 -14.14
C LEU A 83 -6.90 11.74 -12.87
N ALA A 84 -8.17 11.84 -12.51
CA ALA A 84 -8.64 12.63 -11.37
C ALA A 84 -8.36 11.94 -10.01
N VAL A 85 -7.16 11.42 -9.81
CA VAL A 85 -6.69 10.81 -8.55
C VAL A 85 -5.68 11.74 -7.90
N HIS A 86 -5.99 12.20 -6.69
CA HIS A 86 -5.18 13.17 -5.96
C HIS A 86 -4.23 12.52 -4.96
N ASP A 87 -4.67 11.43 -4.34
CA ASP A 87 -3.93 10.72 -3.31
C ASP A 87 -3.93 9.22 -3.59
N VAL A 88 -2.77 8.59 -3.44
CA VAL A 88 -2.59 7.15 -3.64
C VAL A 88 -1.85 6.55 -2.44
N VAL A 89 -2.44 5.54 -1.83
CA VAL A 89 -1.79 4.66 -0.86
C VAL A 89 -1.31 3.42 -1.59
N MET A 90 0.00 3.16 -1.56
CA MET A 90 0.61 1.93 -2.05
C MET A 90 1.06 1.08 -0.87
N ASP A 91 0.25 0.10 -0.50
CA ASP A 91 0.58 -0.83 0.60
C ASP A 91 1.46 -1.97 0.08
N GLU A 92 2.38 -2.43 0.93
CA GLU A 92 3.41 -3.43 0.58
C GLU A 92 4.28 -2.99 -0.63
N PHE A 93 4.70 -1.74 -0.61
CA PHE A 93 5.44 -1.12 -1.73
C PHE A 93 6.74 -1.84 -2.11
N HIS A 94 7.28 -2.72 -1.26
CA HIS A 94 8.45 -3.54 -1.60
C HIS A 94 8.26 -4.42 -2.85
N TYR A 95 7.01 -4.67 -3.27
CA TYR A 95 6.71 -5.34 -4.55
C TYR A 95 7.19 -4.58 -5.79
N TYR A 96 7.57 -3.30 -5.66
CA TYR A 96 8.18 -2.56 -6.79
C TYR A 96 9.43 -3.24 -7.35
N ALA A 97 10.15 -4.03 -6.53
CA ALA A 97 11.34 -4.78 -6.90
C ALA A 97 11.04 -6.17 -7.50
N ASP A 98 9.78 -6.59 -7.54
CA ASP A 98 9.37 -7.84 -8.17
C ASP A 98 9.65 -7.81 -9.67
N ARG A 99 10.25 -8.89 -10.20
CA ARG A 99 10.69 -8.95 -11.61
C ARG A 99 9.54 -8.92 -12.60
N GLU A 100 8.40 -9.49 -12.25
CA GLU A 100 7.26 -9.63 -13.15
C GLU A 100 6.23 -8.51 -12.92
N ARG A 101 6.02 -8.11 -11.67
CA ARG A 101 4.94 -7.22 -11.25
C ARG A 101 5.40 -5.82 -10.87
N GLY A 102 6.70 -5.60 -10.65
CA GLY A 102 7.24 -4.34 -10.15
C GLY A 102 6.92 -3.13 -11.02
N VAL A 103 6.77 -3.32 -12.33
CA VAL A 103 6.39 -2.27 -13.28
C VAL A 103 5.04 -1.64 -12.92
N ALA A 104 4.06 -2.44 -12.45
CA ALA A 104 2.75 -1.94 -12.04
C ALA A 104 2.82 -0.97 -10.85
N TRP A 105 3.85 -1.07 -10.01
CA TRP A 105 4.13 -0.18 -8.90
C TRP A 105 4.87 1.09 -9.32
N GLN A 106 5.68 1.01 -10.37
CA GLN A 106 6.51 2.10 -10.86
C GLN A 106 5.75 3.05 -11.79
N VAL A 107 4.91 2.51 -12.66
CA VAL A 107 4.17 3.28 -13.67
C VAL A 107 3.38 4.45 -13.07
N PRO A 108 2.55 4.29 -12.02
CA PRO A 108 1.81 5.42 -11.46
C PRO A 108 2.72 6.54 -10.93
N LEU A 109 3.87 6.18 -10.33
CA LEU A 109 4.84 7.16 -9.84
C LEU A 109 5.46 8.00 -10.96
N LEU A 110 5.62 7.41 -12.16
CA LEU A 110 6.21 8.07 -13.32
C LEU A 110 5.19 8.88 -14.13
N THR A 111 3.93 8.48 -14.13
CA THR A 111 2.89 9.03 -15.03
C THR A 111 1.92 9.98 -14.34
N LEU A 112 1.88 10.01 -12.99
CA LEU A 112 0.98 10.85 -12.21
C LEU A 112 1.75 11.86 -11.33
N PRO A 113 2.48 12.83 -11.91
CA PRO A 113 3.31 13.75 -11.15
C PRO A 113 2.52 14.68 -10.23
N GLN A 114 1.21 14.89 -10.50
CA GLN A 114 0.30 15.71 -9.70
C GLN A 114 -0.26 14.98 -8.46
N THR A 115 -0.07 13.66 -8.38
CA THR A 115 -0.64 12.81 -7.33
C THR A 115 0.30 12.73 -6.13
N ARG A 116 -0.27 12.82 -4.92
CA ARG A 116 0.46 12.57 -3.68
C ARG A 116 0.46 11.09 -3.35
N PHE A 117 1.63 10.51 -3.16
CA PHE A 117 1.80 9.09 -2.85
C PHE A 117 2.18 8.86 -1.39
N LEU A 118 1.51 7.90 -0.75
CA LEU A 118 1.89 7.30 0.53
C LEU A 118 2.40 5.88 0.26
N LEU A 119 3.72 5.70 0.26
CA LEU A 119 4.38 4.42 0.02
C LEU A 119 4.62 3.71 1.36
N MET A 120 3.95 2.60 1.60
CA MET A 120 4.04 1.86 2.85
C MET A 120 4.71 0.50 2.66
N SER A 121 5.71 0.21 3.46
CA SER A 121 6.39 -1.07 3.47
C SER A 121 6.97 -1.40 4.84
N ALA A 122 7.05 -2.69 5.16
CA ALA A 122 7.75 -3.17 6.35
C ALA A 122 9.25 -3.37 6.12
N THR A 123 9.67 -3.56 4.88
CA THR A 123 10.99 -4.07 4.49
C THR A 123 11.65 -3.25 3.39
N LEU A 124 11.34 -1.97 3.26
CA LEU A 124 12.04 -1.09 2.34
C LEU A 124 13.42 -0.77 2.93
N GLY A 125 14.49 -1.14 2.24
CA GLY A 125 15.86 -0.88 2.67
C GLY A 125 16.23 0.59 2.62
N ASP A 126 17.28 0.96 1.87
CA ASP A 126 17.66 2.35 1.63
C ASP A 126 16.64 3.02 0.69
N THR A 127 16.07 4.12 1.14
CA THR A 127 15.03 4.89 0.41
C THR A 127 15.60 6.08 -0.36
N ALA A 128 16.89 6.40 -0.20
CA ALA A 128 17.51 7.59 -0.81
C ALA A 128 17.37 7.61 -2.33
N PHE A 129 17.45 6.44 -2.97
CA PHE A 129 17.23 6.31 -4.42
C PHE A 129 15.82 6.77 -4.84
N PHE A 130 14.79 6.39 -4.08
CA PHE A 130 13.41 6.79 -4.37
C PHE A 130 13.18 8.28 -4.16
N GLU A 131 13.70 8.82 -3.07
CA GLU A 131 13.59 10.24 -2.76
C GLU A 131 14.23 11.09 -3.87
N GLU A 132 15.41 10.68 -4.35
CA GLU A 132 16.07 11.35 -5.47
C GLU A 132 15.32 11.19 -6.79
N ALA A 133 14.83 9.99 -7.10
CA ALA A 133 14.07 9.72 -8.31
C ALA A 133 12.75 10.52 -8.35
N LEU A 134 11.99 10.53 -7.26
CA LEU A 134 10.74 11.29 -7.16
C LEU A 134 10.99 12.80 -7.24
N ARG A 135 12.06 13.32 -6.64
CA ARG A 135 12.45 14.72 -6.77
C ARG A 135 12.76 15.12 -8.22
N LYS A 136 13.45 14.26 -8.96
CA LYS A 136 13.77 14.51 -10.39
C LYS A 136 12.54 14.54 -11.28
N LEU A 137 11.47 13.84 -10.89
CA LEU A 137 10.20 13.84 -11.63
C LEU A 137 9.36 15.10 -11.40
N GLY A 138 9.81 16.00 -10.53
CA GLY A 138 9.10 17.27 -10.26
C GLY A 138 7.85 17.11 -9.40
N GLY A 139 7.67 15.97 -8.75
CA GLY A 139 6.60 15.72 -7.79
C GLY A 139 6.79 16.47 -6.46
N PRO A 140 5.83 16.34 -5.53
CA PRO A 140 5.96 16.86 -4.17
C PRO A 140 7.22 16.35 -3.47
N GLU A 141 7.71 17.13 -2.49
CA GLU A 141 8.87 16.71 -1.71
C GLU A 141 8.63 15.35 -1.04
N ALA A 142 9.58 14.42 -1.26
CA ALA A 142 9.53 13.09 -0.68
C ALA A 142 10.14 13.11 0.73
N VAL A 143 9.42 12.58 1.71
CA VAL A 143 9.86 12.46 3.11
C VAL A 143 9.76 11.01 3.54
N THR A 144 10.88 10.45 4.02
CA THR A 144 10.90 9.09 4.58
C THR A 144 10.72 9.11 6.10
N ILE A 145 9.73 8.38 6.60
CA ILE A 145 9.49 8.18 8.02
C ILE A 145 9.84 6.74 8.37
N LYS A 146 10.86 6.54 9.21
CA LYS A 146 11.28 5.22 9.71
C LYS A 146 10.84 5.04 11.17
N GLY A 147 9.97 4.05 11.40
CA GLY A 147 9.60 3.63 12.76
C GLY A 147 10.66 2.71 13.34
N HIS A 148 11.29 3.09 14.46
CA HIS A 148 12.27 2.28 15.16
C HIS A 148 11.65 1.43 16.27
N HIS A 149 10.47 1.80 16.75
CA HIS A 149 9.77 1.08 17.81
C HIS A 149 8.84 0.03 17.21
N ARG A 150 9.06 -1.24 17.57
CA ARG A 150 8.16 -2.35 17.25
C ARG A 150 7.36 -2.71 18.49
N PRO A 151 6.01 -2.67 18.44
CA PRO A 151 5.17 -3.12 19.56
C PRO A 151 5.41 -4.60 19.91
N VAL A 152 5.72 -5.41 18.89
CA VAL A 152 6.12 -6.81 19.06
C VAL A 152 7.59 -6.94 18.68
N PRO A 153 8.47 -7.28 19.63
CA PRO A 153 9.88 -7.48 19.33
C PRO A 153 10.08 -8.66 18.38
N LEU A 154 11.12 -8.59 17.55
CA LEU A 154 11.55 -9.70 16.69
C LEU A 154 12.81 -10.30 17.28
N GLU A 155 12.78 -11.58 17.55
CA GLU A 155 13.94 -12.41 17.82
C GLU A 155 14.25 -13.28 16.59
N PHE A 156 15.51 -13.38 16.25
CA PHE A 156 15.98 -14.23 15.17
C PHE A 156 16.79 -15.37 15.76
N THR A 157 16.32 -16.61 15.56
CA THR A 157 17.02 -17.81 16.02
C THR A 157 17.26 -18.73 14.84
N TYR A 158 18.48 -19.18 14.67
CA TYR A 158 18.78 -20.24 13.72
C TYR A 158 18.51 -21.59 14.37
N ALA A 159 17.70 -22.43 13.73
CA ALA A 159 17.38 -23.77 14.23
C ALA A 159 17.84 -24.82 13.23
N GLU A 160 18.54 -25.83 13.74
CA GLU A 160 19.03 -26.99 12.96
C GLU A 160 18.07 -28.18 13.02
N LEU A 161 17.04 -28.09 13.86
CA LEU A 161 16.01 -29.12 14.01
C LEU A 161 14.99 -29.07 12.87
N PRO A 162 14.30 -30.18 12.57
CA PRO A 162 13.16 -30.17 11.67
C PRO A 162 12.10 -29.15 12.11
N LEU A 163 11.40 -28.55 11.14
CA LEU A 163 10.43 -27.47 11.39
C LEU A 163 9.40 -27.80 12.47
N ALA A 164 8.85 -29.04 12.46
CA ALA A 164 7.86 -29.47 13.46
C ALA A 164 8.42 -29.41 14.88
N SER A 165 9.60 -29.98 15.09
CA SER A 165 10.27 -29.97 16.40
C SER A 165 10.66 -28.56 16.85
N THR A 166 11.06 -27.71 15.93
CA THR A 166 11.35 -26.30 16.22
C THR A 166 10.09 -25.56 16.68
N VAL A 167 8.95 -25.77 16.00
CA VAL A 167 7.67 -25.16 16.38
C VAL A 167 7.20 -25.66 17.76
N GLU A 168 7.32 -26.99 18.04
CA GLU A 168 6.97 -27.57 19.34
C GLU A 168 7.81 -26.95 20.46
N ASN A 169 9.10 -26.78 20.26
CA ASN A 169 9.97 -26.15 21.25
C ASN A 169 9.59 -24.69 21.51
N LEU A 170 9.32 -23.91 20.45
CA LEU A 170 8.89 -22.51 20.58
C LEU A 170 7.56 -22.37 21.33
N LEU A 171 6.61 -23.27 21.07
CA LEU A 171 5.33 -23.32 21.80
C LEU A 171 5.54 -23.64 23.29
N GLN A 172 6.45 -24.59 23.63
CA GLN A 172 6.78 -24.92 25.01
C GLN A 172 7.47 -23.77 25.74
N GLU A 173 8.26 -22.97 25.04
CA GLU A 173 8.95 -21.78 25.58
C GLU A 173 8.02 -20.55 25.66
N GLY A 174 6.77 -20.64 25.19
CA GLY A 174 5.80 -19.52 25.18
C GLY A 174 6.21 -18.39 24.20
N LYS A 175 6.94 -18.71 23.16
CA LYS A 175 7.46 -17.76 22.14
C LYS A 175 6.65 -17.81 20.84
N ALA A 176 5.47 -18.40 20.83
CA ALA A 176 4.60 -18.49 19.64
C ALA A 176 3.31 -17.69 19.80
#